data_bb10c2312503efb8fc02558f351cab43
#
_entry.id   bb10c2312503efb8fc02558f351cab43
#
_cell.length_a   1.000
_cell.length_b   1.000
_cell.length_c   1.000
_cell.angle_alpha   90.00
_cell.angle_beta   90.00
_cell.angle_gamma   90.00
#
_symmetry.space_group_name_H-M   'P 1'
#
loop_
_entity.id
_entity.type
_entity.pdbx_description
1 polymer ?
#
loop_
_entity_poly.entity_id
_entity_poly.type
_entity_poly.pdbx_seq_one_letter_code
_entity_poly.pdbx_strand_id
1 'polypeptide(L)'
;MIESIRINLILLLAFFICTSCIVPESTHVNPTFHLLTKTIFDQSGTGIGLSVLPENNKTALSQPFYLRQIELPYYLQENRIVSRPDEAKIEFRENDRWGEPLQEGLGRVLGLNLSQFLNSPFYSVYPQRKKIGTPYEINITILRFEKVSQSEVLIEASWEIFNMEFKNGSYPSQNGKLNRLVEITPTDRGPVTTKDEIKSLSDSLGLLSELVSDSVISSSH
;
A
#
# COMPACT_ATOMS: atom_id res chain seq x y z
N MET A 1 25.89 -18.09 -70.95
CA MET A 1 26.52 -18.24 -69.57
C MET A 1 26.46 -16.96 -68.78
N ILE A 2 26.74 -15.78 -69.34
CA ILE A 2 26.69 -14.49 -68.61
C ILE A 2 25.25 -14.07 -68.24
N GLU A 3 24.25 -14.34 -69.07
CA GLU A 3 22.84 -14.02 -68.76
C GLU A 3 22.24 -14.88 -67.59
N SER A 4 22.59 -16.16 -67.55
CA SER A 4 22.15 -17.04 -66.46
C SER A 4 22.74 -16.61 -65.13
N ILE A 5 23.97 -16.07 -65.11
CA ILE A 5 24.57 -15.55 -63.86
C ILE A 5 23.90 -14.28 -63.43
N ARG A 6 23.49 -13.39 -64.33
CA ARG A 6 22.75 -12.15 -64.01
C ARG A 6 21.36 -12.44 -63.44
N ILE A 7 20.65 -13.40 -64.00
CA ILE A 7 19.31 -13.81 -63.53
C ILE A 7 19.40 -14.42 -62.12
N ASN A 8 20.37 -15.28 -61.86
CA ASN A 8 20.57 -15.85 -60.52
C ASN A 8 20.99 -14.80 -59.50
N LEU A 9 21.81 -13.80 -59.89
CA LEU A 9 22.19 -12.72 -59.00
C LEU A 9 21.00 -11.81 -58.65
N ILE A 10 20.10 -11.53 -59.60
CA ILE A 10 18.89 -10.76 -59.38
C ILE A 10 17.91 -11.51 -58.50
N LEU A 11 17.74 -12.84 -58.67
CA LEU A 11 16.92 -13.70 -57.84
C LEU A 11 17.46 -13.78 -56.41
N LEU A 12 18.77 -13.86 -56.24
CA LEU A 12 19.41 -13.86 -54.93
C LEU A 12 19.23 -12.52 -54.20
N LEU A 13 19.35 -11.42 -54.94
CA LEU A 13 19.11 -10.07 -54.38
C LEU A 13 17.67 -9.85 -54.03
N ALA A 14 16.71 -10.33 -54.83
CA ALA A 14 15.27 -10.27 -54.54
C ALA A 14 14.91 -11.12 -53.31
N PHE A 15 15.54 -12.29 -53.15
CA PHE A 15 15.34 -13.12 -51.95
C PHE A 15 15.84 -12.43 -50.65
N PHE A 16 16.94 -11.68 -50.74
CA PHE A 16 17.45 -10.92 -49.59
C PHE A 16 16.58 -9.71 -49.20
N ILE A 17 15.85 -9.13 -50.16
CA ILE A 17 14.96 -7.99 -49.91
C ILE A 17 13.64 -8.47 -49.24
N CYS A 18 13.20 -9.70 -49.53
CA CYS A 18 11.99 -10.29 -48.90
C CYS A 18 12.17 -10.75 -47.46
N THR A 19 13.39 -10.83 -46.97
CA THR A 19 13.69 -11.11 -45.55
C THR A 19 13.76 -9.83 -44.71
N SER A 20 13.20 -8.69 -45.18
CA SER A 20 13.07 -7.49 -44.38
C SER A 20 12.25 -7.80 -43.16
N CYS A 21 12.89 -7.72 -42.03
CA CYS A 21 12.43 -7.96 -40.66
C CYS A 21 10.97 -7.60 -40.48
N ILE A 22 10.15 -8.62 -40.24
CA ILE A 22 8.94 -8.44 -39.46
C ILE A 22 9.42 -8.07 -38.03
N VAL A 23 9.63 -6.79 -37.81
CA VAL A 23 9.81 -6.28 -36.45
C VAL A 23 8.45 -6.44 -35.79
N PRO A 24 8.29 -7.33 -34.80
CA PRO A 24 7.03 -7.41 -34.10
C PRO A 24 6.75 -6.04 -33.49
N GLU A 25 5.61 -5.46 -33.82
CA GLU A 25 5.11 -4.26 -33.12
C GLU A 25 5.10 -4.58 -31.64
N SER A 26 5.98 -3.93 -30.87
CA SER A 26 5.94 -4.08 -29.44
C SER A 26 4.65 -3.38 -28.96
N THR A 27 3.65 -4.15 -28.60
CA THR A 27 2.45 -3.67 -27.90
C THR A 27 2.87 -3.24 -26.49
N HIS A 28 3.60 -2.13 -26.41
CA HIS A 28 4.01 -1.58 -25.13
C HIS A 28 2.80 -0.92 -24.49
N VAL A 29 2.15 -1.62 -23.57
CA VAL A 29 1.10 -1.05 -22.72
C VAL A 29 1.78 -0.20 -21.64
N ASN A 30 1.48 1.08 -21.63
CA ASN A 30 1.99 1.96 -20.57
C ASN A 30 1.41 1.53 -19.22
N PRO A 31 2.24 1.38 -18.19
CA PRO A 31 1.75 1.01 -16.87
C PRO A 31 0.87 2.11 -16.26
N THR A 32 -0.16 1.71 -15.54
CA THR A 32 -0.99 2.58 -14.72
C THR A 32 -0.41 2.66 -13.31
N PHE A 33 -0.29 3.87 -12.78
CA PHE A 33 0.24 4.10 -11.44
C PHE A 33 -0.88 4.40 -10.45
N HIS A 34 -0.80 3.80 -9.28
CA HIS A 34 -1.78 3.89 -8.21
C HIS A 34 -1.15 4.40 -6.92
N LEU A 35 -1.93 5.11 -6.12
CA LEU A 35 -1.51 5.63 -4.82
C LEU A 35 -2.50 5.20 -3.74
N LEU A 36 -1.97 4.89 -2.57
CA LEU A 36 -2.79 4.74 -1.37
C LEU A 36 -3.34 6.10 -0.94
N THR A 37 -4.57 6.11 -0.45
CA THR A 37 -5.27 7.31 0.00
C THR A 37 -5.60 7.23 1.49
N LYS A 38 -5.64 8.38 2.15
CA LYS A 38 -6.11 8.45 3.53
C LYS A 38 -7.59 8.07 3.61
N THR A 39 -8.00 7.51 4.71
CA THR A 39 -9.41 7.26 5.01
C THR A 39 -10.15 8.57 5.17
N ILE A 40 -11.27 8.72 4.46
CA ILE A 40 -12.15 9.88 4.58
C ILE A 40 -13.25 9.48 5.58
N PHE A 41 -13.27 10.13 6.73
CA PHE A 41 -14.36 9.99 7.68
C PHE A 41 -15.48 10.92 7.24
N ASP A 42 -16.61 10.34 6.82
CA ASP A 42 -17.81 11.11 6.59
C ASP A 42 -18.49 11.38 7.95
N GLN A 43 -18.79 12.65 8.21
CA GLN A 43 -19.53 13.06 9.41
C GLN A 43 -20.97 12.52 9.43
N SER A 44 -21.45 11.96 8.32
CA SER A 44 -22.79 11.40 8.19
C SER A 44 -22.91 9.92 8.62
N GLY A 45 -21.82 9.27 9.03
CA GLY A 45 -21.87 7.89 9.55
C GLY A 45 -22.15 6.80 8.51
N THR A 46 -22.13 7.11 7.23
CA THR A 46 -22.39 6.17 6.11
C THR A 46 -21.10 5.62 5.47
N GLY A 47 -19.96 5.83 6.08
CA GLY A 47 -18.69 5.20 5.68
C GLY A 47 -18.67 3.73 6.10
N ILE A 48 -18.26 2.88 5.20
CA ILE A 48 -18.11 1.43 5.27
C ILE A 48 -17.56 0.98 6.63
N GLY A 49 -18.43 0.63 7.58
CA GLY A 49 -18.09 -0.15 8.79
C GLY A 49 -16.97 0.39 9.70
N LEU A 50 -16.39 1.52 9.39
CA LEU A 50 -15.50 2.25 10.28
C LEU A 50 -16.36 3.03 11.28
N SER A 51 -16.12 2.77 12.54
CA SER A 51 -16.77 3.47 13.64
C SER A 51 -16.70 4.97 13.37
N VAL A 52 -17.87 5.63 13.39
CA VAL A 52 -17.92 7.09 13.44
C VAL A 52 -16.90 7.51 14.49
N LEU A 53 -16.01 8.45 14.16
CA LEU A 53 -15.20 9.08 15.21
C LEU A 53 -16.16 9.43 16.33
N PRO A 54 -16.04 8.87 17.54
CA PRO A 54 -17.00 9.12 18.59
C PRO A 54 -17.08 10.62 18.80
N GLU A 55 -18.22 11.17 18.42
CA GLU A 55 -18.56 12.54 18.72
C GLU A 55 -18.52 12.66 20.26
N ASN A 56 -17.54 13.38 20.76
CA ASN A 56 -17.32 13.62 22.19
C ASN A 56 -16.81 12.42 23.02
N ASN A 57 -15.52 12.35 23.25
CA ASN A 57 -14.82 11.90 24.45
C ASN A 57 -13.56 11.05 24.22
N LYS A 58 -13.03 10.87 23.01
CA LYS A 58 -11.63 10.45 22.95
C LYS A 58 -10.82 11.66 23.38
N THR A 59 -10.26 11.57 24.58
CA THR A 59 -9.30 12.53 25.09
C THR A 59 -8.28 12.75 24.00
N ALA A 60 -8.33 13.93 23.37
CA ALA A 60 -7.40 14.26 22.29
C ALA A 60 -6.00 14.04 22.83
N LEU A 61 -5.27 13.09 22.25
CA LEU A 61 -3.88 12.90 22.59
C LEU A 61 -3.13 14.08 21.99
N SER A 62 -3.21 15.23 22.59
CA SER A 62 -2.55 16.48 22.10
C SER A 62 -1.03 16.35 21.97
N GLN A 63 -0.49 15.14 22.26
CA GLN A 63 0.93 14.87 22.30
C GLN A 63 1.46 14.38 20.95
N PRO A 64 2.69 14.76 20.58
CA PRO A 64 3.29 14.35 19.32
C PRO A 64 3.64 12.86 19.31
N PHE A 65 3.59 12.24 18.13
CA PHE A 65 4.04 10.88 17.92
C PHE A 65 5.04 10.80 16.74
N TYR A 66 5.84 9.74 16.75
CA TYR A 66 6.74 9.39 15.67
C TYR A 66 6.41 8.00 15.13
N LEU A 67 6.08 7.95 13.84
CA LEU A 67 5.89 6.69 13.13
C LEU A 67 7.22 6.28 12.51
N ARG A 68 7.75 5.13 12.96
CA ARG A 68 8.97 4.55 12.41
C ARG A 68 8.76 4.05 10.98
N GLN A 69 9.86 3.64 10.36
CA GLN A 69 9.82 3.00 9.06
C GLN A 69 8.91 1.78 9.12
N ILE A 70 7.94 1.70 8.21
CA ILE A 70 7.06 0.53 8.11
C ILE A 70 7.89 -0.66 7.64
N GLU A 71 7.82 -1.77 8.36
CA GLU A 71 8.48 -3.00 7.96
C GLU A 71 7.60 -3.78 7.00
N LEU A 72 8.18 -4.23 5.88
CA LEU A 72 7.49 -4.99 4.83
C LEU A 72 8.25 -6.26 4.48
N PRO A 73 7.56 -7.37 4.17
CA PRO A 73 8.18 -8.51 3.52
C PRO A 73 8.74 -8.11 2.14
N TYR A 74 9.76 -8.83 1.72
CA TYR A 74 10.54 -8.45 0.53
C TYR A 74 9.71 -8.38 -0.75
N TYR A 75 8.71 -9.26 -0.90
CA TYR A 75 7.85 -9.28 -2.09
C TYR A 75 6.94 -8.03 -2.22
N LEU A 76 6.64 -7.35 -1.12
CA LEU A 76 5.89 -6.08 -1.11
C LEU A 76 6.76 -4.84 -1.35
N GLN A 77 8.09 -4.99 -1.40
CA GLN A 77 9.01 -3.87 -1.70
C GLN A 77 9.12 -3.60 -3.19
N GLU A 78 8.57 -4.47 -4.02
CA GLU A 78 8.45 -4.25 -5.45
C GLU A 78 7.47 -3.11 -5.78
N ASN A 79 7.69 -2.44 -6.92
CA ASN A 79 6.78 -1.39 -7.36
C ASN A 79 5.51 -1.91 -8.06
N ARG A 80 5.44 -3.23 -8.33
CA ARG A 80 4.27 -3.87 -8.94
C ARG A 80 3.22 -4.20 -7.89
N ILE A 81 1.95 -4.04 -8.26
CA ILE A 81 0.86 -4.46 -7.39
C ILE A 81 0.82 -5.98 -7.34
N VAL A 82 0.69 -6.53 -6.14
CA VAL A 82 0.75 -7.97 -5.86
C VAL A 82 -0.65 -8.50 -5.60
N SER A 83 -0.93 -9.69 -6.08
CA SER A 83 -2.05 -10.52 -5.65
C SER A 83 -1.56 -11.91 -5.24
N ARG A 84 -2.29 -12.53 -4.32
CA ARG A 84 -1.99 -13.87 -3.82
C ARG A 84 -3.23 -14.76 -3.96
N PRO A 85 -3.45 -15.37 -5.14
CA PRO A 85 -4.61 -16.22 -5.36
C PRO A 85 -4.56 -17.54 -4.58
N ASP A 86 -3.39 -17.92 -4.10
CA ASP A 86 -3.12 -19.14 -3.34
C ASP A 86 -2.06 -18.86 -2.27
N GLU A 87 -2.06 -19.59 -1.16
CA GLU A 87 -1.10 -19.38 -0.05
C GLU A 87 0.37 -19.50 -0.49
N ALA A 88 0.66 -20.33 -1.47
CA ALA A 88 2.00 -20.56 -1.98
C ALA A 88 2.33 -19.75 -3.25
N LYS A 89 1.37 -18.99 -3.82
CA LYS A 89 1.54 -18.32 -5.12
C LYS A 89 1.35 -16.83 -5.02
N ILE A 90 2.33 -16.10 -5.52
CA ILE A 90 2.29 -14.64 -5.68
C ILE A 90 2.27 -14.29 -7.16
N GLU A 91 1.42 -13.35 -7.54
CA GLU A 91 1.34 -12.82 -8.89
C GLU A 91 1.61 -11.32 -8.88
N PHE A 92 2.58 -10.89 -9.67
CA PHE A 92 2.90 -9.47 -9.89
C PHE A 92 2.20 -8.98 -11.14
N ARG A 93 1.45 -7.88 -11.03
CA ARG A 93 0.78 -7.29 -12.18
C ARG A 93 1.77 -6.54 -13.06
N GLU A 94 1.71 -6.79 -14.36
CA GLU A 94 2.65 -6.17 -15.29
C GLU A 94 2.33 -4.71 -15.57
N ASN A 95 1.05 -4.35 -15.61
CA ASN A 95 0.59 -3.03 -16.04
C ASN A 95 0.12 -2.13 -14.90
N ASP A 96 0.00 -2.64 -13.67
CA ASP A 96 -0.40 -1.87 -12.50
C ASP A 96 0.77 -1.74 -11.52
N ARG A 97 1.10 -0.52 -11.15
CA ARG A 97 2.26 -0.23 -10.31
C ARG A 97 1.91 0.77 -9.22
N TRP A 98 2.65 0.71 -8.13
CA TRP A 98 2.64 1.78 -7.15
C TRP A 98 3.31 3.02 -7.72
N GLY A 99 2.71 4.20 -7.53
CA GLY A 99 3.23 5.49 -7.95
C GLY A 99 4.34 6.05 -7.04
N GLU A 100 4.52 5.41 -5.89
CA GLU A 100 5.59 5.64 -4.91
C GLU A 100 5.98 4.28 -4.29
N PRO A 101 7.15 4.13 -3.68
CA PRO A 101 7.48 2.93 -2.92
C PRO A 101 6.38 2.63 -1.90
N LEU A 102 5.86 1.40 -1.89
CA LEU A 102 4.72 1.02 -1.03
C LEU A 102 4.98 1.36 0.44
N GLN A 103 6.22 1.15 0.91
CA GLN A 103 6.63 1.46 2.27
C GLN A 103 6.44 2.94 2.63
N GLU A 104 6.76 3.85 1.71
CA GLU A 104 6.59 5.29 1.89
C GLU A 104 5.11 5.68 1.84
N GLY A 105 4.36 5.11 0.90
CA GLY A 105 2.91 5.29 0.78
C GLY A 105 2.17 4.86 2.04
N LEU A 106 2.51 3.70 2.59
CA LEU A 106 1.97 3.21 3.86
C LEU A 106 2.30 4.16 5.02
N GLY A 107 3.57 4.57 5.15
CA GLY A 107 3.99 5.52 6.19
C GLY A 107 3.24 6.85 6.11
N ARG A 108 3.08 7.38 4.90
CA ARG A 108 2.33 8.62 4.64
C ARG A 108 0.86 8.50 5.02
N VAL A 109 0.19 7.43 4.58
CA VAL A 109 -1.26 7.24 4.83
C VAL A 109 -1.52 6.94 6.30
N LEU A 110 -0.75 6.04 6.91
CA LEU A 110 -0.88 5.72 8.34
C LEU A 110 -0.60 6.94 9.21
N GLY A 111 0.42 7.75 8.89
CA GLY A 111 0.70 8.98 9.62
C GLY A 111 -0.47 9.96 9.57
N LEU A 112 -1.09 10.15 8.40
CA LEU A 112 -2.28 11.00 8.25
C LEU A 112 -3.50 10.45 9.01
N ASN A 113 -3.78 9.16 8.90
CA ASN A 113 -4.89 8.53 9.59
C ASN A 113 -4.72 8.61 11.12
N LEU A 114 -3.54 8.25 11.62
CA LEU A 114 -3.22 8.32 13.06
C LEU A 114 -3.33 9.75 13.59
N SER A 115 -2.87 10.75 12.81
CA SER A 115 -3.04 12.16 13.17
C SER A 115 -4.51 12.53 13.36
N GLN A 116 -5.40 12.00 12.53
CA GLN A 116 -6.84 12.22 12.64
C GLN A 116 -7.46 11.48 13.84
N PHE A 117 -7.16 10.17 14.00
CA PHE A 117 -7.70 9.38 15.11
C PHE A 117 -7.23 9.85 16.47
N LEU A 118 -5.97 10.26 16.60
CA LEU A 118 -5.37 10.76 17.84
C LEU A 118 -5.68 12.25 18.08
N ASN A 119 -6.31 12.93 17.11
CA ASN A 119 -6.47 14.38 17.09
C ASN A 119 -5.15 15.11 17.43
N SER A 120 -4.04 14.61 16.88
CA SER A 120 -2.69 15.12 17.09
C SER A 120 -2.10 15.68 15.79
N PRO A 121 -2.03 17.00 15.63
CA PRO A 121 -1.44 17.60 14.43
C PRO A 121 0.10 17.52 14.43
N PHE A 122 0.71 17.17 15.57
CA PHE A 122 2.17 17.15 15.73
C PHE A 122 2.68 15.71 15.60
N TYR A 123 3.08 15.35 14.40
CA TYR A 123 3.68 14.04 14.16
C TYR A 123 4.86 14.15 13.18
N SER A 124 5.67 13.11 13.15
CA SER A 124 6.69 12.90 12.12
C SER A 124 6.71 11.42 11.72
N VAL A 125 7.00 11.19 10.45
CA VAL A 125 7.06 9.85 9.83
C VAL A 125 8.45 9.66 9.25
N TYR A 126 9.04 8.48 9.43
CA TYR A 126 10.27 8.11 8.73
C TYR A 126 10.17 8.43 7.21
N PRO A 127 11.19 9.02 6.54
CA PRO A 127 12.56 9.26 7.00
C PRO A 127 12.78 10.58 7.76
N GLN A 128 11.73 11.31 8.09
CA GLN A 128 11.89 12.50 8.94
C GLN A 128 12.46 12.11 10.30
N ARG A 129 13.28 12.99 10.88
CA ARG A 129 13.83 12.74 12.20
C ARG A 129 12.75 12.86 13.27
N LYS A 130 12.79 11.94 14.23
CA LYS A 130 12.02 12.07 15.46
C LYS A 130 12.34 13.40 16.14
N LYS A 131 11.31 14.20 16.45
CA LYS A 131 11.47 15.47 17.16
C LYS A 131 11.80 15.23 18.63
N ILE A 132 12.63 16.09 19.22
CA ILE A 132 12.95 16.03 20.64
C ILE A 132 11.66 16.25 21.44
N GLY A 133 11.45 15.47 22.49
CA GLY A 133 10.23 15.55 23.30
C GLY A 133 9.02 14.83 22.72
N THR A 134 9.18 14.00 21.67
CA THR A 134 8.12 13.14 21.18
C THR A 134 7.97 11.92 22.10
N PRO A 135 6.87 11.79 22.87
CA PRO A 135 6.73 10.72 23.85
C PRO A 135 6.39 9.38 23.22
N TYR A 136 5.63 9.37 22.12
CA TYR A 136 5.16 8.13 21.50
C TYR A 136 5.97 7.79 20.27
N GLU A 137 6.42 6.54 20.21
CA GLU A 137 7.05 5.96 19.03
C GLU A 137 6.26 4.71 18.62
N ILE A 138 5.89 4.64 17.36
CA ILE A 138 5.00 3.62 16.82
C ILE A 138 5.79 2.80 15.79
N ASN A 139 5.91 1.50 16.02
CA ASN A 139 6.41 0.52 15.07
C ASN A 139 5.23 -0.20 14.43
N ILE A 140 5.23 -0.36 13.12
CA ILE A 140 4.25 -1.17 12.40
C ILE A 140 4.99 -2.09 11.44
N THR A 141 4.68 -3.38 11.53
CA THR A 141 5.14 -4.41 10.61
C THR A 141 3.93 -4.91 9.83
N ILE A 142 3.95 -4.75 8.52
CA ILE A 142 2.96 -5.33 7.61
C ILE A 142 3.47 -6.70 7.18
N LEU A 143 2.69 -7.73 7.39
CA LEU A 143 3.01 -9.10 7.00
C LEU A 143 2.37 -9.48 5.66
N ARG A 144 1.12 -9.00 5.43
CA ARG A 144 0.39 -9.20 4.17
C ARG A 144 -0.40 -7.95 3.83
N PHE A 145 -0.43 -7.58 2.55
CA PHE A 145 -1.14 -6.41 2.05
C PHE A 145 -1.41 -6.59 0.55
N GLU A 146 -2.37 -7.43 0.23
CA GLU A 146 -2.61 -7.84 -1.15
C GLU A 146 -4.04 -8.31 -1.38
N LYS A 147 -4.44 -8.37 -2.64
CA LYS A 147 -5.65 -9.04 -3.08
C LYS A 147 -5.50 -10.56 -2.97
N VAL A 148 -6.48 -11.23 -2.37
CA VAL A 148 -6.47 -12.69 -2.15
C VAL A 148 -7.57 -13.42 -2.92
N SER A 149 -8.64 -12.72 -3.30
CA SER A 149 -9.71 -13.27 -4.12
C SER A 149 -10.25 -12.22 -5.10
N GLN A 150 -11.22 -12.56 -5.92
CA GLN A 150 -11.81 -11.58 -6.83
C GLN A 150 -12.52 -10.43 -6.10
N SER A 151 -12.97 -10.68 -4.87
CA SER A 151 -13.80 -9.75 -4.09
C SER A 151 -13.16 -9.33 -2.76
N GLU A 152 -11.93 -9.73 -2.47
CA GLU A 152 -11.34 -9.47 -1.14
C GLU A 152 -9.86 -9.12 -1.22
N VAL A 153 -9.48 -8.19 -0.35
CA VAL A 153 -8.08 -7.91 0.02
C VAL A 153 -7.82 -8.36 1.45
N LEU A 154 -6.57 -8.69 1.73
CA LEU A 154 -6.11 -9.05 3.08
C LEU A 154 -5.10 -8.04 3.58
N ILE A 155 -5.29 -7.58 4.81
CA ILE A 155 -4.26 -6.92 5.60
C ILE A 155 -3.91 -7.81 6.80
N GLU A 156 -2.62 -8.08 6.97
CA GLU A 156 -2.07 -8.69 8.17
C GLU A 156 -0.92 -7.83 8.67
N ALA A 157 -1.03 -7.37 9.92
CA ALA A 157 -0.10 -6.43 10.51
C ALA A 157 0.09 -6.69 12.00
N SER A 158 1.20 -6.23 12.53
CA SER A 158 1.45 -6.10 13.97
C SER A 158 2.00 -4.71 14.28
N TRP A 159 1.81 -4.27 15.52
CA TRP A 159 2.34 -3.00 15.97
C TRP A 159 2.84 -3.06 17.41
N GLU A 160 3.72 -2.13 17.72
CA GLU A 160 4.28 -1.90 19.06
C GLU A 160 4.30 -0.40 19.33
N ILE A 161 3.85 -0.01 20.52
CA ILE A 161 3.84 1.37 20.99
C ILE A 161 4.88 1.53 22.10
N PHE A 162 5.78 2.46 21.95
CA PHE A 162 6.76 2.83 22.96
C PHE A 162 6.37 4.20 23.54
N ASN A 163 6.11 4.24 24.84
CA ASN A 163 5.92 5.48 25.58
C ASN A 163 7.23 5.84 26.30
N MET A 164 7.90 6.88 25.80
CA MET A 164 9.23 7.29 26.28
C MET A 164 9.19 8.08 27.61
N GLU A 165 8.02 8.44 28.09
CA GLU A 165 7.87 9.10 29.40
C GLU A 165 8.04 8.10 30.56
N PHE A 166 7.78 6.81 30.31
CA PHE A 166 8.05 5.76 31.30
C PHE A 166 9.54 5.39 31.32
N LYS A 167 10.16 5.43 32.51
CA LYS A 167 11.60 5.23 32.77
C LYS A 167 12.18 3.89 32.28
N ASN A 168 11.37 2.95 31.84
CA ASN A 168 11.77 1.63 31.37
C ASN A 168 11.56 1.45 29.83
N GLY A 169 11.77 2.49 29.05
CA GLY A 169 11.51 2.55 27.60
C GLY A 169 12.16 1.49 26.68
N SER A 170 12.63 0.37 27.25
CA SER A 170 13.21 -0.76 26.49
C SER A 170 12.16 -1.77 26.00
N TYR A 171 10.93 -1.69 26.49
CA TYR A 171 9.83 -2.60 26.12
C TYR A 171 8.64 -1.80 25.61
N PRO A 172 7.89 -2.34 24.62
CA PRO A 172 6.66 -1.70 24.17
C PRO A 172 5.66 -1.63 25.33
N SER A 173 5.04 -0.45 25.51
CA SER A 173 3.99 -0.25 26.50
C SER A 173 2.68 -0.92 26.07
N GLN A 174 2.45 -1.02 24.77
CA GLN A 174 1.31 -1.69 24.15
C GLN A 174 1.75 -2.36 22.85
N ASN A 175 1.05 -3.42 22.47
CA ASN A 175 1.23 -4.09 21.18
C ASN A 175 -0.10 -4.67 20.71
N GLY A 176 -0.18 -5.03 19.43
CA GLY A 176 -1.34 -5.67 18.86
C GLY A 176 -1.08 -6.31 17.51
N LYS A 177 -2.11 -7.01 17.03
CA LYS A 177 -2.11 -7.66 15.72
C LYS A 177 -3.45 -7.47 15.04
N LEU A 178 -3.42 -7.37 13.72
CA LEU A 178 -4.59 -7.36 12.85
C LEU A 178 -4.40 -8.44 11.79
N ASN A 179 -5.44 -9.24 11.58
CA ASN A 179 -5.57 -10.11 10.42
C ASN A 179 -7.01 -9.94 9.92
N ARG A 180 -7.19 -9.25 8.80
CA ARG A 180 -8.51 -8.85 8.33
C ARG A 180 -8.66 -8.99 6.83
N LEU A 181 -9.68 -9.73 6.42
CA LEU A 181 -10.22 -9.68 5.05
C LEU A 181 -11.14 -8.47 4.93
N VAL A 182 -10.99 -7.73 3.84
CA VAL A 182 -11.83 -6.57 3.51
C VAL A 182 -12.43 -6.81 2.12
N GLU A 183 -13.76 -6.71 2.05
CA GLU A 183 -14.48 -6.86 0.79
C GLU A 183 -14.18 -5.70 -0.16
N ILE A 184 -13.97 -6.02 -1.43
CA ILE A 184 -13.81 -5.01 -2.48
C ILE A 184 -15.21 -4.60 -2.96
N THR A 185 -15.60 -3.38 -2.63
CA THR A 185 -16.87 -2.82 -3.10
C THR A 185 -16.64 -2.10 -4.43
N PRO A 186 -17.25 -2.57 -5.54
CA PRO A 186 -17.14 -1.86 -6.81
C PRO A 186 -17.73 -0.45 -6.72
N THR A 187 -16.99 0.52 -7.21
CA THR A 187 -17.44 1.93 -7.25
C THR A 187 -18.54 2.15 -8.29
N ASP A 188 -18.49 1.38 -9.38
CA ASP A 188 -19.42 1.43 -10.48
C ASP A 188 -20.16 0.09 -10.65
N ARG A 189 -21.27 0.09 -11.40
CA ARG A 189 -22.00 -1.14 -11.77
C ARG A 189 -21.21 -1.93 -12.82
N GLY A 190 -20.18 -2.66 -12.38
CA GLY A 190 -19.30 -3.42 -13.25
C GLY A 190 -18.44 -4.41 -12.50
N PRO A 191 -17.51 -5.09 -13.18
CA PRO A 191 -16.54 -5.95 -12.53
C PRO A 191 -15.59 -5.12 -11.65
N VAL A 192 -15.07 -5.75 -10.60
CA VAL A 192 -14.04 -5.16 -9.72
C VAL A 192 -12.83 -4.70 -10.53
N THR A 193 -12.46 -3.45 -10.34
CA THR A 193 -11.31 -2.83 -10.98
C THR A 193 -10.12 -2.74 -10.03
N THR A 194 -8.91 -2.49 -10.57
CA THR A 194 -7.73 -2.19 -9.74
C THR A 194 -7.95 -0.99 -8.84
N LYS A 195 -8.70 0.03 -9.29
CA LYS A 195 -9.04 1.20 -8.46
C LYS A 195 -9.86 0.80 -7.22
N ASP A 196 -10.84 -0.09 -7.38
CA ASP A 196 -11.67 -0.57 -6.26
C ASP A 196 -10.83 -1.37 -5.25
N GLU A 197 -9.90 -2.19 -5.75
CA GLU A 197 -8.94 -2.91 -4.92
C GLU A 197 -8.06 -1.95 -4.11
N ILE A 198 -7.45 -0.95 -4.76
CA ILE A 198 -6.60 0.04 -4.07
C ILE A 198 -7.40 0.84 -3.03
N LYS A 199 -8.67 1.12 -3.33
CA LYS A 199 -9.57 1.74 -2.36
C LYS A 199 -9.76 0.84 -1.13
N SER A 200 -10.05 -0.44 -1.32
CA SER A 200 -10.25 -1.39 -0.20
C SER A 200 -8.96 -1.63 0.60
N LEU A 201 -7.80 -1.66 -0.07
CA LEU A 201 -6.49 -1.65 0.61
C LEU A 201 -6.30 -0.37 1.44
N SER A 202 -6.68 0.80 0.90
CA SER A 202 -6.60 2.07 1.63
C SER A 202 -7.57 2.10 2.83
N ASP A 203 -8.78 1.57 2.67
CA ASP A 203 -9.77 1.46 3.75
C ASP A 203 -9.27 0.52 4.87
N SER A 204 -8.57 -0.57 4.52
CA SER A 204 -7.96 -1.47 5.50
C SER A 204 -6.89 -0.79 6.37
N LEU A 205 -6.18 0.22 5.84
CA LEU A 205 -5.26 1.05 6.63
C LEU A 205 -6.00 1.93 7.62
N GLY A 206 -7.23 2.33 7.33
CA GLY A 206 -8.11 3.01 8.26
C GLY A 206 -8.39 2.15 9.49
N LEU A 207 -8.78 0.88 9.29
CA LEU A 207 -9.00 -0.08 10.37
C LEU A 207 -7.74 -0.30 11.22
N LEU A 208 -6.59 -0.47 10.58
CA LEU A 208 -5.32 -0.60 11.29
C LEU A 208 -5.02 0.65 12.13
N SER A 209 -5.22 1.84 11.54
CA SER A 209 -4.96 3.11 12.23
C SER A 209 -5.86 3.31 13.45
N GLU A 210 -7.12 2.88 13.41
CA GLU A 210 -8.05 2.92 14.53
C GLU A 210 -7.52 2.07 15.69
N LEU A 211 -7.16 0.80 15.44
CA LEU A 211 -6.64 -0.12 16.46
C LEU A 211 -5.30 0.35 17.05
N VAL A 212 -4.41 0.88 16.22
CA VAL A 212 -3.15 1.45 16.66
C VAL A 212 -3.40 2.68 17.54
N SER A 213 -4.35 3.55 17.16
CA SER A 213 -4.68 4.75 17.94
C SER A 213 -5.24 4.40 19.33
N ASP A 214 -6.08 3.36 19.42
CA ASP A 214 -6.60 2.86 20.71
C ASP A 214 -5.47 2.33 21.60
N SER A 215 -4.48 1.65 21.01
CA SER A 215 -3.29 1.21 21.74
C SER A 215 -2.44 2.38 22.24
N VAL A 216 -2.28 3.46 21.45
CA VAL A 216 -1.57 4.67 21.88
C VAL A 216 -2.30 5.35 23.05
N ILE A 217 -3.62 5.51 22.97
CA ILE A 217 -4.44 6.10 24.02
C ILE A 217 -4.33 5.25 25.31
N SER A 218 -4.41 3.93 25.20
CA SER A 218 -4.27 3.02 26.34
C SER A 218 -2.88 3.08 27.00
N SER A 219 -1.85 3.44 26.24
CA SER A 219 -0.48 3.60 26.77
C SER A 219 -0.25 4.93 27.49
N SER A 220 -1.23 5.85 27.46
CA SER A 220 -1.14 7.16 28.11
C SER A 220 -1.64 7.15 29.57
N HIS A 221 -2.19 6.03 30.02
CA HIS A 221 -2.67 5.78 31.38
C HIS A 221 -1.77 4.80 32.11
#